data_9b7dc3c959c53b40011456e536177558
#
_entry.id   9b7dc3c959c53b40011456e536177558
#
_cell.length_a   1.000
_cell.length_b   1.000
_cell.length_c   1.000
_cell.angle_alpha   90.00
_cell.angle_beta   90.00
_cell.angle_gamma   90.00
#
_symmetry.space_group_name_H-M   'P 1'
#
loop_
_entity.id
_entity.type
_entity.pdbx_description
1 polymer ?
#
loop_
_entity_poly.entity_id
_entity_poly.type
_entity_poly.pdbx_seq_one_letter_code
_entity_poly.pdbx_strand_id
1 'polypeptide(L)'
;GQAPTALRYIDWILTFPLTILTFYVMLRSVTDVKRGMFWRLLVGTLVWVIAQLLGAYGYLSVTLGFLVGIVGWLYIIGELYMGDAGRSNATCNNESVQMAFFANRLIITIGFSIYHIGYFIEHLAGGANVNSLNIIYNLADVLNKIIFGMIIYSAALQDTKKGDSFKEG
;
A
#
# COMPACT_ATOMS: atom_id res chain seq x y z
N GLY A 1 -25.81 4.04 14.95
CA GLY A 1 -25.34 4.83 13.82
C GLY A 1 -24.77 3.91 12.75
N GLN A 2 -25.07 4.20 11.50
CA GLN A 2 -24.47 3.45 10.41
C GLN A 2 -22.96 3.69 10.41
N ALA A 3 -22.18 2.64 10.15
CA ALA A 3 -20.75 2.78 10.04
C ALA A 3 -20.37 3.78 8.94
N PRO A 4 -19.32 4.57 9.11
CA PRO A 4 -18.86 5.53 8.10
C PRO A 4 -18.16 4.82 6.92
N THR A 5 -18.78 3.75 6.39
CA THR A 5 -18.22 2.93 5.31
C THR A 5 -17.90 3.77 4.08
N ALA A 6 -18.77 4.73 3.73
CA ALA A 6 -18.53 5.62 2.60
C ALA A 6 -17.25 6.47 2.80
N LEU A 7 -17.08 7.05 3.98
CA LEU A 7 -15.88 7.86 4.30
C LEU A 7 -14.61 7.03 4.27
N ARG A 8 -14.67 5.79 4.77
CA ARG A 8 -13.55 4.85 4.71
C ARG A 8 -13.11 4.56 3.28
N TYR A 9 -14.05 4.26 2.38
CA TYR A 9 -13.70 3.99 0.98
C TYR A 9 -13.26 5.25 0.23
N ILE A 10 -13.79 6.43 0.55
CA ILE A 10 -13.28 7.70 0.02
C ILE A 10 -11.81 7.90 0.42
N ASP A 11 -11.48 7.67 1.71
CA ASP A 11 -10.10 7.71 2.18
C ASP A 11 -9.22 6.70 1.44
N TRP A 12 -9.62 5.43 1.35
CA TRP A 12 -8.80 4.37 0.75
C TRP A 12 -8.57 4.55 -0.75
N ILE A 13 -9.58 5.03 -1.51
CA ILE A 13 -9.43 5.33 -2.95
C ILE A 13 -8.36 6.40 -3.18
N LEU A 14 -8.22 7.34 -2.27
CA LEU A 14 -7.21 8.40 -2.36
C LEU A 14 -5.87 7.95 -1.79
N THR A 15 -5.86 7.40 -0.58
CA THR A 15 -4.63 7.17 0.18
C THR A 15 -3.87 5.92 -0.26
N PHE A 16 -4.54 4.82 -0.62
CA PHE A 16 -3.84 3.60 -1.03
C PHE A 16 -3.08 3.75 -2.33
N PRO A 17 -3.64 4.33 -3.42
CA PRO A 17 -2.85 4.61 -4.61
C PRO A 17 -1.64 5.50 -4.32
N LEU A 18 -1.80 6.56 -3.52
CA LEU A 18 -0.70 7.44 -3.16
C LEU A 18 0.39 6.70 -2.38
N THR A 19 0.00 5.87 -1.39
CA THR A 19 0.94 5.06 -0.61
C THR A 19 1.70 4.08 -1.51
N ILE A 20 1.01 3.37 -2.39
CA ILE A 20 1.65 2.40 -3.30
C ILE A 20 2.55 3.10 -4.33
N LEU A 21 2.12 4.23 -4.88
CA LEU A 21 2.93 5.00 -5.83
C LEU A 21 4.19 5.61 -5.22
N THR A 22 4.27 5.71 -3.89
CA THR A 22 5.50 6.16 -3.21
C THR A 22 6.68 5.23 -3.52
N PHE A 23 6.46 3.93 -3.74
CA PHE A 23 7.53 3.02 -4.20
C PHE A 23 8.12 3.45 -5.54
N TYR A 24 7.28 3.87 -6.49
CA TYR A 24 7.74 4.39 -7.77
C TYR A 24 8.54 5.67 -7.60
N VAL A 25 8.03 6.63 -6.83
CA VAL A 25 8.69 7.92 -6.61
C VAL A 25 10.02 7.73 -5.90
N MET A 26 10.05 6.90 -4.85
CA MET A 26 11.25 6.60 -4.07
C MET A 26 12.34 5.95 -4.94
N LEU A 27 12.02 4.95 -5.73
CA LEU A 27 12.99 4.31 -6.63
C LEU A 27 13.44 5.26 -7.73
N ARG A 28 12.53 6.04 -8.31
CA ARG A 28 12.84 6.98 -9.38
C ARG A 28 13.79 8.11 -8.93
N SER A 29 13.85 8.42 -7.65
CA SER A 29 14.77 9.44 -7.12
C SER A 29 16.24 8.99 -7.14
N VAL A 30 16.50 7.68 -7.18
CA VAL A 30 17.85 7.11 -7.04
C VAL A 30 18.27 6.19 -8.18
N THR A 31 17.33 5.77 -9.03
CA THR A 31 17.62 4.91 -10.18
C THR A 31 16.63 5.17 -11.32
N ASP A 32 16.98 4.73 -12.51
CA ASP A 32 16.06 4.81 -13.66
C ASP A 32 15.01 3.70 -13.59
N VAL A 33 13.74 4.08 -13.54
CA VAL A 33 12.62 3.16 -13.48
C VAL A 33 11.65 3.35 -14.65
N LYS A 34 11.16 2.25 -15.18
CA LYS A 34 10.21 2.25 -16.30
C LYS A 34 8.87 2.85 -15.88
N ARG A 35 8.30 3.72 -16.72
CA ARG A 35 6.94 4.27 -16.51
C ARG A 35 5.86 3.18 -16.37
N GLY A 36 6.06 2.02 -16.96
CA GLY A 36 5.14 0.88 -16.82
C GLY A 36 4.95 0.42 -15.37
N MET A 37 5.96 0.56 -14.50
CA MET A 37 5.85 0.26 -13.07
C MET A 37 4.80 1.16 -12.38
N PHE A 38 4.80 2.46 -12.68
CA PHE A 38 3.80 3.39 -12.18
C PHE A 38 2.37 2.91 -12.47
N TRP A 39 2.10 2.58 -13.75
CA TRP A 39 0.77 2.15 -14.16
C TRP A 39 0.37 0.80 -13.56
N ARG A 40 1.29 -0.14 -13.43
CA ARG A 40 1.02 -1.44 -12.80
C ARG A 40 0.65 -1.28 -11.33
N LEU A 41 1.39 -0.47 -10.59
CA LEU A 41 1.09 -0.17 -9.18
C LEU A 41 -0.25 0.55 -9.02
N LEU A 42 -0.50 1.58 -9.85
CA LEU A 42 -1.75 2.33 -9.83
C LEU A 42 -2.96 1.45 -10.15
N VAL A 43 -2.91 0.75 -11.28
CA VAL A 43 -4.04 -0.10 -11.74
C VAL A 43 -4.30 -1.23 -10.75
N GLY A 44 -3.26 -1.91 -10.25
CA GLY A 44 -3.42 -2.96 -9.25
C GLY A 44 -4.13 -2.45 -7.99
N THR A 45 -3.76 -1.27 -7.51
CA THR A 45 -4.38 -0.65 -6.33
C THR A 45 -5.84 -0.24 -6.60
N LEU A 46 -6.12 0.37 -7.74
CA LEU A 46 -7.48 0.77 -8.10
C LEU A 46 -8.39 -0.45 -8.28
N VAL A 47 -7.91 -1.51 -8.93
CA VAL A 47 -8.66 -2.77 -9.07
C VAL A 47 -9.00 -3.31 -7.69
N TRP A 48 -8.04 -3.38 -6.77
CA TRP A 48 -8.28 -3.82 -5.41
C TRP A 48 -9.37 -2.99 -4.70
N VAL A 49 -9.18 -1.68 -4.58
CA VAL A 49 -10.06 -0.84 -3.75
C VAL A 49 -11.45 -0.71 -4.37
N ILE A 50 -11.54 -0.54 -5.70
CA ILE A 50 -12.82 -0.41 -6.41
C ILE A 50 -13.62 -1.72 -6.36
N ALA A 51 -12.97 -2.88 -6.53
CA ALA A 51 -13.66 -4.16 -6.47
C ALA A 51 -14.30 -4.39 -5.08
N GLN A 52 -13.58 -4.11 -4.01
CA GLN A 52 -14.10 -4.21 -2.66
C GLN A 52 -15.21 -3.18 -2.38
N LEU A 53 -15.05 -1.95 -2.85
CA LEU A 53 -16.10 -0.93 -2.77
C LEU A 53 -17.40 -1.40 -3.45
N LEU A 54 -17.32 -1.86 -4.70
CA LEU A 54 -18.47 -2.32 -5.47
C LEU A 54 -19.13 -3.54 -4.81
N GLY A 55 -18.33 -4.44 -4.22
CA GLY A 55 -18.84 -5.58 -3.44
C GLY A 55 -19.54 -5.14 -2.16
N ALA A 56 -18.97 -4.20 -1.40
CA ALA A 56 -19.53 -3.69 -0.15
C ALA A 56 -20.86 -2.95 -0.37
N TYR A 57 -21.05 -2.29 -1.51
CA TYR A 57 -22.28 -1.58 -1.86
C TYR A 57 -23.27 -2.41 -2.69
N GLY A 58 -22.98 -3.68 -2.97
CA GLY A 58 -23.90 -4.59 -3.66
C GLY A 58 -23.96 -4.39 -5.18
N TYR A 59 -23.07 -3.59 -5.79
CA TYR A 59 -22.94 -3.51 -7.25
C TYR A 59 -22.28 -4.75 -7.85
N LEU A 60 -21.44 -5.44 -7.06
CA LEU A 60 -20.91 -6.78 -7.34
C LEU A 60 -21.33 -7.73 -6.21
N SER A 61 -21.29 -9.04 -6.47
CA SER A 61 -21.39 -9.97 -5.35
C SER A 61 -20.20 -9.75 -4.41
N VAL A 62 -20.46 -9.82 -3.11
CA VAL A 62 -19.45 -9.63 -2.05
C VAL A 62 -18.23 -10.52 -2.27
N THR A 63 -18.48 -11.79 -2.62
CA THR A 63 -17.43 -12.77 -2.91
C THR A 63 -16.58 -12.36 -4.11
N LEU A 64 -17.20 -11.88 -5.18
CA LEU A 64 -16.47 -11.43 -6.37
C LEU A 64 -15.64 -10.18 -6.05
N GLY A 65 -16.22 -9.21 -5.32
CA GLY A 65 -15.49 -8.02 -4.86
C GLY A 65 -14.27 -8.37 -4.00
N PHE A 66 -14.41 -9.36 -3.11
CA PHE A 66 -13.31 -9.88 -2.31
C PHE A 66 -12.22 -10.55 -3.14
N LEU A 67 -12.59 -11.49 -4.03
CA LEU A 67 -11.62 -12.22 -4.84
C LEU A 67 -10.86 -11.31 -5.80
N VAL A 68 -11.55 -10.41 -6.51
CA VAL A 68 -10.91 -9.44 -7.41
C VAL A 68 -10.03 -8.47 -6.61
N GLY A 69 -10.48 -8.06 -5.43
CA GLY A 69 -9.69 -7.23 -4.53
C GLY A 69 -8.37 -7.89 -4.10
N ILE A 70 -8.43 -9.17 -3.70
CA ILE A 70 -7.23 -9.96 -3.36
C ILE A 70 -6.31 -10.09 -4.57
N VAL A 71 -6.83 -10.38 -5.77
CA VAL A 71 -6.01 -10.47 -6.99
C VAL A 71 -5.29 -9.15 -7.26
N GLY A 72 -5.96 -8.00 -7.12
CA GLY A 72 -5.32 -6.68 -7.24
C GLY A 72 -4.19 -6.47 -6.23
N TRP A 73 -4.41 -6.84 -4.97
CA TRP A 73 -3.40 -6.74 -3.92
C TRP A 73 -2.22 -7.70 -4.15
N LEU A 74 -2.47 -8.96 -4.50
CA LEU A 74 -1.42 -9.93 -4.84
C LEU A 74 -0.62 -9.50 -6.07
N TYR A 75 -1.26 -8.84 -7.04
CA TYR A 75 -0.57 -8.26 -8.20
C TYR A 75 0.43 -7.18 -7.77
N ILE A 76 0.05 -6.30 -6.84
CA ILE A 76 0.96 -5.29 -6.26
C ILE A 76 2.12 -5.98 -5.54
N ILE A 77 1.84 -6.99 -4.70
CA ILE A 77 2.88 -7.77 -4.01
C ILE A 77 3.82 -8.40 -5.05
N GLY A 78 3.29 -9.02 -6.10
CA GLY A 78 4.10 -9.58 -7.18
C GLY A 78 5.02 -8.54 -7.83
N GLU A 79 4.54 -7.32 -8.08
CA GLU A 79 5.36 -6.22 -8.61
C GLU A 79 6.46 -5.79 -7.64
N LEU A 80 6.15 -5.69 -6.33
CA LEU A 80 7.11 -5.30 -5.30
C LEU A 80 8.18 -6.35 -5.00
N TYR A 81 7.90 -7.63 -5.22
CA TYR A 81 8.86 -8.71 -4.93
C TYR A 81 9.58 -9.24 -6.17
N MET A 82 8.87 -9.42 -7.27
CA MET A 82 9.36 -10.11 -8.48
C MET A 82 9.32 -9.24 -9.73
N GLY A 83 8.55 -8.16 -9.71
CA GLY A 83 8.36 -7.24 -10.82
C GLY A 83 9.52 -6.23 -10.98
N ASP A 84 9.29 -5.22 -11.81
CA ASP A 84 10.28 -4.16 -12.06
C ASP A 84 10.61 -3.38 -10.78
N ALA A 85 9.66 -3.20 -9.86
CA ALA A 85 9.89 -2.53 -8.58
C ALA A 85 10.91 -3.29 -7.72
N GLY A 86 10.71 -4.60 -7.56
CA GLY A 86 11.64 -5.45 -6.80
C GLY A 86 13.03 -5.50 -7.43
N ARG A 87 13.11 -5.61 -8.77
CA ARG A 87 14.38 -5.63 -9.52
C ARG A 87 15.12 -4.30 -9.44
N SER A 88 14.41 -3.18 -9.62
CA SER A 88 15.02 -1.84 -9.52
C SER A 88 15.57 -1.58 -8.12
N ASN A 89 14.86 -2.04 -7.08
CA ASN A 89 15.38 -1.95 -5.72
C ASN A 89 16.63 -2.82 -5.52
N ALA A 90 16.66 -4.03 -6.06
CA ALA A 90 17.80 -4.94 -5.91
C ALA A 90 19.07 -4.43 -6.60
N THR A 91 18.96 -3.63 -7.66
CA THR A 91 20.07 -3.05 -8.43
C THR A 91 20.38 -1.60 -8.07
N CYS A 92 19.63 -0.98 -7.21
CA CYS A 92 19.83 0.39 -6.76
C CYS A 92 21.04 0.47 -5.81
N ASN A 93 21.92 1.45 -6.00
CA ASN A 93 23.13 1.65 -5.17
C ASN A 93 22.89 2.50 -3.92
N ASN A 94 21.65 2.71 -3.52
CA ASN A 94 21.29 3.50 -2.35
C ASN A 94 20.73 2.60 -1.24
N GLU A 95 21.55 2.32 -0.23
CA GLU A 95 21.23 1.45 0.90
C GLU A 95 20.02 1.96 1.72
N SER A 96 19.91 3.29 1.91
CA SER A 96 18.81 3.88 2.67
C SER A 96 17.48 3.65 1.97
N VAL A 97 17.46 3.80 0.65
CA VAL A 97 16.29 3.52 -0.18
C VAL A 97 15.97 2.02 -0.23
N GLN A 98 16.99 1.16 -0.37
CA GLN A 98 16.78 -0.31 -0.34
C GLN A 98 16.15 -0.76 0.97
N MET A 99 16.61 -0.24 2.11
CA MET A 99 16.07 -0.58 3.42
C MET A 99 14.63 -0.06 3.60
N ALA A 100 14.37 1.18 3.18
CA ALA A 100 13.01 1.74 3.22
C ALA A 100 12.05 0.97 2.31
N PHE A 101 12.48 0.58 1.12
CA PHE A 101 11.70 -0.27 0.23
C PHE A 101 11.37 -1.61 0.87
N PHE A 102 12.35 -2.28 1.47
CA PHE A 102 12.16 -3.56 2.15
C PHE A 102 11.16 -3.45 3.29
N ALA A 103 11.31 -2.46 4.18
CA ALA A 103 10.44 -2.26 5.33
C ALA A 103 9.00 -1.92 4.89
N ASN A 104 8.83 -1.01 3.93
CA ASN A 104 7.52 -0.62 3.42
C ASN A 104 6.83 -1.76 2.65
N ARG A 105 7.59 -2.60 1.93
CA ARG A 105 7.07 -3.80 1.29
C ARG A 105 6.45 -4.78 2.31
N LEU A 106 7.05 -4.92 3.49
CA LEU A 106 6.49 -5.73 4.58
C LEU A 106 5.18 -5.12 5.11
N ILE A 107 5.08 -3.80 5.20
CA ILE A 107 3.83 -3.12 5.59
C ILE A 107 2.73 -3.41 4.58
N ILE A 108 3.02 -3.34 3.26
CA ILE A 108 2.03 -3.68 2.23
C ILE A 108 1.64 -5.15 2.29
N THR A 109 2.55 -6.04 2.62
CA THR A 109 2.28 -7.49 2.67
C THR A 109 1.52 -7.87 3.94
N ILE A 110 2.01 -7.46 5.10
CA ILE A 110 1.48 -7.87 6.40
C ILE A 110 0.44 -6.88 6.89
N GLY A 111 0.77 -5.59 6.94
CA GLY A 111 -0.10 -4.57 7.48
C GLY A 111 -1.38 -4.40 6.67
N PHE A 112 -1.29 -4.44 5.34
CA PHE A 112 -2.45 -4.29 4.48
C PHE A 112 -3.32 -5.56 4.37
N SER A 113 -2.85 -6.72 4.79
CA SER A 113 -3.70 -7.91 4.91
C SER A 113 -4.88 -7.70 5.87
N ILE A 114 -4.74 -6.81 6.84
CA ILE A 114 -5.81 -6.44 7.79
C ILE A 114 -7.06 -5.96 7.07
N TYR A 115 -6.91 -5.19 5.97
CA TYR A 115 -8.06 -4.69 5.20
C TYR A 115 -8.83 -5.81 4.49
N HIS A 116 -8.12 -6.84 4.00
CA HIS A 116 -8.75 -8.01 3.38
C HIS A 116 -9.42 -8.91 4.43
N ILE A 117 -8.74 -9.13 5.56
CA ILE A 117 -9.29 -9.90 6.68
C ILE A 117 -10.55 -9.21 7.22
N GLY A 118 -10.49 -7.89 7.40
CA GLY A 118 -11.62 -7.11 7.87
C GLY A 118 -12.80 -7.17 6.89
N TYR A 119 -12.56 -7.01 5.58
CA TYR A 119 -13.60 -7.16 4.56
C TYR A 119 -14.24 -8.56 4.61
N PHE A 120 -13.41 -9.61 4.71
CA PHE A 120 -13.91 -10.99 4.83
C PHE A 120 -14.82 -11.15 6.06
N ILE A 121 -14.40 -10.68 7.22
CA ILE A 121 -15.18 -10.77 8.45
C ILE A 121 -16.47 -9.96 8.34
N GLU A 122 -16.41 -8.73 7.82
CA GLU A 122 -17.55 -7.81 7.72
C GLU A 122 -18.63 -8.33 6.78
N HIS A 123 -18.25 -8.93 5.66
CA HIS A 123 -19.17 -9.22 4.56
C HIS A 123 -19.37 -10.71 4.25
N LEU A 124 -18.43 -11.60 4.60
CA LEU A 124 -18.46 -13.02 4.22
C LEU A 124 -18.59 -13.97 5.40
N ALA A 125 -18.05 -13.63 6.58
CA ALA A 125 -18.05 -14.50 7.74
C ALA A 125 -19.26 -14.29 8.69
N GLY A 126 -20.34 -13.67 8.21
CA GLY A 126 -21.53 -13.41 9.02
C GLY A 126 -21.52 -12.11 9.81
N GLY A 127 -20.51 -11.27 9.57
CA GLY A 127 -20.37 -9.96 10.19
C GLY A 127 -19.64 -9.97 11.54
N ALA A 128 -19.20 -8.81 11.97
CA ALA A 128 -18.65 -8.56 13.31
C ALA A 128 -19.27 -7.29 13.88
N ASN A 129 -18.98 -7.02 15.14
CA ASN A 129 -19.37 -5.73 15.73
C ASN A 129 -18.71 -4.59 14.91
N VAL A 130 -19.54 -3.79 14.26
CA VAL A 130 -19.11 -2.71 13.37
C VAL A 130 -18.19 -1.71 14.07
N ASN A 131 -18.42 -1.42 15.36
CA ASN A 131 -17.55 -0.52 16.13
C ASN A 131 -16.16 -1.12 16.34
N SER A 132 -16.08 -2.42 16.61
CA SER A 132 -14.79 -3.11 16.75
C SER A 132 -14.00 -3.13 15.45
N LEU A 133 -14.67 -3.39 14.32
CA LEU A 133 -14.04 -3.32 13.00
C LEU A 133 -13.55 -1.91 12.66
N ASN A 134 -14.33 -0.88 12.98
CA ASN A 134 -13.92 0.51 12.76
C ASN A 134 -12.66 0.86 13.58
N ILE A 135 -12.56 0.41 14.82
CA ILE A 135 -11.36 0.61 15.64
C ILE A 135 -10.15 -0.07 15.01
N ILE A 136 -10.30 -1.32 14.56
CA ILE A 136 -9.23 -2.08 13.91
C ILE A 136 -8.76 -1.38 12.63
N TYR A 137 -9.68 -0.97 11.76
CA TYR A 137 -9.33 -0.26 10.52
C TYR A 137 -8.65 1.08 10.79
N ASN A 138 -9.18 1.88 11.73
CA ASN A 138 -8.56 3.17 12.08
C ASN A 138 -7.16 2.99 12.67
N LEU A 139 -6.97 1.99 13.54
CA LEU A 139 -5.66 1.68 14.09
C LEU A 139 -4.70 1.19 12.99
N ALA A 140 -5.17 0.33 12.09
CA ALA A 140 -4.40 -0.12 10.95
C ALA A 140 -4.00 1.05 10.04
N ASP A 141 -4.90 1.99 9.76
CA ASP A 141 -4.60 3.19 8.96
C ASP A 141 -3.51 4.04 9.62
N VAL A 142 -3.65 4.32 10.92
CA VAL A 142 -2.64 5.09 11.66
C VAL A 142 -1.28 4.40 11.61
N LEU A 143 -1.22 3.11 11.98
CA LEU A 143 0.04 2.37 12.03
C LEU A 143 0.66 2.21 10.64
N ASN A 144 -0.10 1.72 9.67
CA ASN A 144 0.42 1.43 8.35
C ASN A 144 0.84 2.71 7.61
N LYS A 145 0.02 3.77 7.63
CA LYS A 145 0.31 5.00 6.87
C LYS A 145 1.38 5.86 7.55
N ILE A 146 1.34 6.01 8.89
CA ILE A 146 2.33 6.82 9.61
C ILE A 146 3.69 6.13 9.59
N ILE A 147 3.77 4.83 9.93
CA ILE A 147 5.04 4.10 9.94
C ILE A 147 5.65 4.07 8.53
N PHE A 148 4.82 3.83 7.50
CA PHE A 148 5.24 3.89 6.10
C PHE A 148 5.89 5.23 5.74
N GLY A 149 5.22 6.34 6.08
CA GLY A 149 5.72 7.69 5.83
C GLY A 149 7.00 8.01 6.61
N MET A 150 7.08 7.58 7.87
CA MET A 150 8.26 7.79 8.73
C MET A 150 9.50 7.03 8.20
N ILE A 151 9.32 5.82 7.67
CA ILE A 151 10.40 5.05 7.06
C ILE A 151 10.98 5.81 5.86
N ILE A 152 10.13 6.33 4.97
CA ILE A 152 10.57 7.10 3.80
C ILE A 152 11.27 8.40 4.22
N TYR A 153 10.68 9.12 5.17
CA TYR A 153 11.28 10.33 5.70
C TYR A 153 12.67 10.07 6.30
N SER A 154 12.80 8.99 7.08
CA SER A 154 14.07 8.59 7.67
C SER A 154 15.13 8.25 6.60
N ALA A 155 14.74 7.55 5.53
CA ALA A 155 15.64 7.25 4.42
C ALA A 155 16.09 8.52 3.69
N ALA A 156 15.18 9.45 3.44
CA ALA A 156 15.51 10.74 2.80
C ALA A 156 16.48 11.58 3.64
N LEU A 157 16.29 11.61 4.97
CA LEU A 157 17.23 12.29 5.87
C LEU A 157 18.63 11.67 5.86
N GLN A 158 18.72 10.33 5.83
CA GLN A 158 20.00 9.64 5.79
C GLN A 158 20.72 9.90 4.47
N ASP A 159 19.98 9.92 3.37
CA ASP A 159 20.53 10.18 2.04
C ASP A 159 21.07 11.61 1.91
N THR A 160 20.34 12.60 2.44
CA THR A 160 20.77 14.00 2.48
C THR A 160 22.06 14.17 3.28
N LYS A 161 22.14 13.57 4.48
CA LYS A 161 23.33 13.65 5.32
C LYS A 161 24.58 13.03 4.67
N LYS A 162 24.41 11.90 3.94
CA LYS A 162 25.52 11.31 3.18
C LYS A 162 25.97 12.24 2.06
N GLY A 163 25.04 12.88 1.34
CA GLY A 163 25.36 13.82 0.26
C GLY A 163 26.10 15.08 0.75
N ASP A 164 25.80 15.58 1.93
CA ASP A 164 26.47 16.75 2.51
C ASP A 164 27.88 16.40 3.00
N SER A 165 28.07 15.23 3.60
CA SER A 165 29.42 14.79 4.03
C SER A 165 30.41 14.61 2.87
N PHE A 166 29.92 14.29 1.67
CA PHE A 166 30.76 14.23 0.45
C PHE A 166 31.18 15.60 -0.12
N LYS A 167 30.48 16.68 0.26
CA LYS A 167 30.78 18.03 -0.20
C LYS A 167 31.78 18.78 0.70
N GLU A 168 31.95 18.31 1.94
CA GLU A 168 32.82 18.94 2.95
C GLU A 168 34.21 18.29 3.05
N GLY A 169 34.48 17.21 2.33
CA GLY A 169 35.79 16.50 2.27
C GLY A 169 36.44 16.60 0.91
#